data_51a78822dabe1d67107b04185b186113
#
_entry.id   51a78822dabe1d67107b04185b186113
#
_cell.length_a   1.000
_cell.length_b   1.000
_cell.length_c   1.000
_cell.angle_alpha   90.00
_cell.angle_beta   90.00
_cell.angle_gamma   90.00
#
_symmetry.space_group_name_H-M   'P 1'
#
loop_
_entity.id
_entity.type
_entity.pdbx_description
1 polymer ?
#
loop_
_entity_poly.entity_id
_entity_poly.type
_entity_poly.pdbx_seq_one_letter_code
_entity_poly.pdbx_strand_id
1 'polypeptide(L)'
;KGSVSVDLGASYHLSMGILDEMASWTIGFQAANLGSKLDGQKLPARLGLGGAIDLPFSMDNRLQVALDFNYLLPSEYRHLQAGIGAEYNFLKYGIIRGGYHFGDNDKGTGNYGTLGCGINFWPIRADFSYALADKDCFMHKTWQLGIGIVF
;
A
#
# COMPACT_ATOMS: atom_id res chain seq x y z
N LYS A 1 29.28 9.16 12.09
CA LYS A 1 28.07 9.42 12.87
C LYS A 1 27.06 8.33 12.53
N GLY A 2 26.44 7.72 13.52
CA GLY A 2 25.43 6.67 13.37
C GLY A 2 24.11 7.10 13.99
N SER A 3 22.99 6.55 13.51
CA SER A 3 21.70 6.64 14.17
C SER A 3 21.11 5.24 14.32
N VAL A 4 20.24 5.08 15.29
CA VAL A 4 19.52 3.82 15.52
C VAL A 4 18.04 4.13 15.43
N SER A 5 17.32 3.32 14.67
CA SER A 5 15.87 3.34 14.62
C SER A 5 15.32 1.95 14.91
N VAL A 6 14.10 1.91 15.43
CA VAL A 6 13.38 0.69 15.75
C VAL A 6 12.01 0.75 15.08
N ASP A 7 11.65 -0.34 14.46
CA ASP A 7 10.33 -0.54 13.88
C ASP A 7 9.61 -1.66 14.65
N LEU A 8 8.38 -1.41 14.99
CA LEU A 8 7.49 -2.36 15.65
C LEU A 8 6.24 -2.54 14.82
N GLY A 9 5.79 -3.76 14.66
CA GLY A 9 4.56 -4.06 13.95
C GLY A 9 3.85 -5.27 14.53
N ALA A 10 2.54 -5.24 14.43
CA ALA A 10 1.68 -6.36 14.78
C ALA A 10 0.54 -6.46 13.77
N SER A 11 0.16 -7.67 13.41
CA SER A 11 -1.00 -7.92 12.57
C SER A 11 -1.82 -9.06 13.13
N TYR A 12 -3.12 -8.95 12.95
CA TYR A 12 -4.09 -9.98 13.26
C TYR A 12 -4.81 -10.40 12.00
N HIS A 13 -4.87 -11.70 11.78
CA HIS A 13 -5.51 -12.30 10.62
C HIS A 13 -6.68 -13.17 11.05
N LEU A 14 -7.84 -12.96 10.44
CA LEU A 14 -9.07 -13.70 10.70
C LEU A 14 -9.61 -14.26 9.39
N SER A 15 -9.96 -15.53 9.37
CA SER A 15 -10.62 -16.17 8.24
C SER A 15 -12.09 -16.43 8.60
N MET A 16 -13.00 -16.08 7.69
CA MET A 16 -14.45 -16.29 7.82
C MET A 16 -14.98 -16.91 6.54
N GLY A 17 -15.93 -17.82 6.65
CA GLY A 17 -16.69 -18.31 5.50
C GLY A 17 -17.66 -17.24 4.99
N ILE A 18 -17.54 -16.86 3.74
CA ILE A 18 -18.45 -15.95 3.02
C ILE A 18 -18.70 -16.53 1.64
N LEU A 19 -19.97 -16.68 1.24
CA LEU A 19 -20.38 -17.18 -0.08
C LEU A 19 -19.75 -18.53 -0.46
N ASP A 20 -19.73 -19.48 0.46
CA ASP A 20 -19.13 -20.81 0.33
C ASP A 20 -17.60 -20.83 0.16
N GLU A 21 -16.94 -19.68 0.27
CA GLU A 21 -15.50 -19.53 0.21
C GLU A 21 -14.96 -18.91 1.51
N MET A 22 -13.66 -19.04 1.73
CA MET A 22 -13.00 -18.50 2.91
C MET A 22 -12.48 -17.08 2.66
N ALA A 23 -13.24 -16.08 3.08
CA ALA A 23 -12.75 -14.70 3.10
C ALA A 23 -11.76 -14.50 4.25
N SER A 24 -10.77 -13.65 4.04
CA SER A 24 -9.82 -13.31 5.09
C SER A 24 -9.77 -11.81 5.36
N TRP A 25 -9.63 -11.47 6.64
CA TRP A 25 -9.47 -10.11 7.13
C TRP A 25 -8.11 -9.97 7.80
N THR A 26 -7.44 -8.91 7.50
CA THR A 26 -6.18 -8.60 8.18
C THR A 26 -6.27 -7.17 8.72
N ILE A 27 -5.93 -7.01 10.00
CA ILE A 27 -5.76 -5.69 10.63
C ILE A 27 -4.31 -5.61 11.09
N GLY A 28 -3.64 -4.51 10.78
CA GLY A 28 -2.24 -4.31 11.12
C GLY A 28 -1.98 -2.96 11.76
N PHE A 29 -1.05 -2.94 12.69
CA PHE A 29 -0.51 -1.74 13.31
C PHE A 29 1.00 -1.71 13.10
N GLN A 30 1.54 -0.53 12.83
CA GLN A 30 2.97 -0.30 12.71
C GLN A 30 3.39 0.99 13.41
N ALA A 31 4.50 0.93 14.13
CA ALA A 31 5.24 2.10 14.59
C ALA A 31 6.65 2.02 13.99
N ALA A 32 6.97 2.93 13.09
CA ALA A 32 8.20 2.88 12.31
C ALA A 32 9.09 4.09 12.54
N ASN A 33 10.41 3.87 12.35
CA ASN A 33 11.44 4.88 12.50
C ASN A 33 11.46 5.55 13.90
N LEU A 34 11.14 4.79 14.94
CA LEU A 34 11.27 5.25 16.33
C LEU A 34 12.74 5.28 16.70
N GLY A 35 13.37 6.44 16.73
CA GLY A 35 14.80 6.48 16.98
C GLY A 35 15.42 7.83 17.18
N SER A 36 16.76 7.81 17.24
CA SER A 36 17.58 8.98 17.46
C SER A 36 17.65 9.87 16.20
N LYS A 37 18.02 11.13 16.42
CA LYS A 37 18.28 12.07 15.32
C LYS A 37 19.48 11.62 14.49
N LEU A 38 19.39 11.74 13.18
CA LEU A 38 20.51 11.61 12.26
C LEU A 38 21.02 13.01 11.91
N ASP A 39 22.24 13.33 12.26
CA ASP A 39 22.88 14.64 11.96
C ASP A 39 22.08 15.87 12.42
N GLY A 40 21.35 15.75 13.54
CA GLY A 40 20.52 16.82 14.08
C GLY A 40 19.05 16.81 13.57
N GLN A 41 18.76 16.11 12.50
CA GLN A 41 17.41 15.96 11.97
C GLN A 41 16.68 14.77 12.61
N LYS A 42 15.42 14.96 12.98
CA LYS A 42 14.57 13.88 13.48
C LYS A 42 14.24 12.91 12.36
N LEU A 43 14.35 11.62 12.63
CA LEU A 43 13.86 10.60 11.69
C LEU A 43 12.34 10.74 11.51
N PRO A 44 11.81 10.44 10.32
CA PRO A 44 10.38 10.52 10.03
C PRO A 44 9.63 9.36 10.71
N ALA A 45 9.52 9.43 12.03
CA ALA A 45 8.75 8.46 12.79
C ALA A 45 7.29 8.51 12.42
N ARG A 46 6.66 7.35 12.24
CA ARG A 46 5.25 7.23 11.86
C ARG A 46 4.54 6.15 12.63
N LEU A 47 3.26 6.37 12.84
CA LEU A 47 2.31 5.37 13.30
C LEU A 47 1.40 5.02 12.14
N GLY A 48 1.23 3.74 11.86
CA GLY A 48 0.38 3.22 10.81
C GLY A 48 -0.68 2.27 11.37
N LEU A 49 -1.89 2.38 10.85
CA LEU A 49 -2.99 1.44 11.07
C LEU A 49 -3.54 1.07 9.70
N GLY A 50 -3.68 -0.21 9.43
CA GLY A 50 -4.20 -0.68 8.16
C GLY A 50 -5.13 -1.87 8.32
N GLY A 51 -5.97 -2.06 7.31
CA GLY A 51 -6.83 -3.22 7.20
C GLY A 51 -7.00 -3.66 5.76
N ALA A 52 -7.15 -4.95 5.56
CA ALA A 52 -7.43 -5.52 4.26
C ALA A 52 -8.47 -6.63 4.38
N ILE A 53 -9.29 -6.75 3.36
CA ILE A 53 -10.21 -7.87 3.17
C ILE A 53 -9.89 -8.55 1.85
N ASP A 54 -9.86 -9.85 1.86
CA ASP A 54 -9.68 -10.72 0.71
C ASP A 54 -10.94 -11.54 0.51
N LEU A 55 -11.62 -11.31 -0.59
CA LEU A 55 -12.91 -11.90 -0.95
C LEU A 55 -12.72 -12.81 -2.16
N PRO A 56 -12.59 -14.13 -1.98
CA PRO A 56 -12.65 -15.06 -3.08
C PRO A 56 -14.09 -15.19 -3.56
N PHE A 57 -14.37 -14.93 -4.84
CA PHE A 57 -15.67 -15.17 -5.47
C PHE A 57 -15.74 -16.53 -6.16
N SER A 58 -14.59 -17.07 -6.51
CA SER A 58 -14.43 -18.42 -7.07
C SER A 58 -12.96 -18.83 -6.97
N MET A 59 -12.64 -20.07 -7.34
CA MET A 59 -11.25 -20.54 -7.39
C MET A 59 -10.33 -19.66 -8.26
N ASP A 60 -10.90 -18.93 -9.21
CA ASP A 60 -10.16 -18.17 -10.22
C ASP A 60 -10.34 -16.66 -10.11
N ASN A 61 -11.24 -16.20 -9.23
CA ASN A 61 -11.58 -14.78 -9.11
C ASN A 61 -11.54 -14.34 -7.64
N ARG A 62 -10.77 -13.28 -7.38
CA ARG A 62 -10.54 -12.75 -6.03
C ARG A 62 -10.51 -11.23 -6.05
N LEU A 63 -11.20 -10.62 -5.11
CA LEU A 63 -11.14 -9.19 -4.84
C LEU A 63 -10.43 -8.94 -3.52
N GLN A 64 -9.43 -8.10 -3.54
CA GLN A 64 -8.79 -7.58 -2.34
C GLN A 64 -9.07 -6.09 -2.21
N VAL A 65 -9.44 -5.65 -1.02
CA VAL A 65 -9.61 -4.23 -0.69
C VAL A 65 -8.79 -3.93 0.55
N ALA A 66 -8.02 -2.85 0.50
CA ALA A 66 -7.17 -2.42 1.60
C ALA A 66 -7.38 -0.94 1.91
N LEU A 67 -7.26 -0.60 3.19
CA LEU A 67 -7.27 0.76 3.72
C LEU A 67 -6.07 0.92 4.64
N ASP A 68 -5.44 2.08 4.58
CA ASP A 68 -4.37 2.42 5.51
C ASP A 68 -4.46 3.89 5.96
N PHE A 69 -4.01 4.11 7.18
CA PHE A 69 -3.87 5.42 7.80
C PHE A 69 -2.48 5.51 8.40
N ASN A 70 -1.75 6.57 8.05
CA ASN A 70 -0.41 6.82 8.54
C ASN A 70 -0.34 8.22 9.16
N TYR A 71 0.16 8.31 10.38
CA TYR A 71 0.39 9.55 11.07
C TYR A 71 1.88 9.80 11.25
N LEU A 72 2.38 10.87 10.66
CA LEU A 72 3.77 11.28 10.80
C LEU A 72 3.94 12.13 12.06
N LEU A 73 4.89 11.74 12.91
CA LEU A 73 5.09 12.30 14.24
C LEU A 73 5.95 13.59 14.28
N PRO A 74 6.99 13.79 13.44
CA PRO A 74 7.82 14.98 13.49
C PRO A 74 7.02 16.24 13.23
N SER A 75 7.21 17.27 14.05
CA SER A 75 6.44 18.51 13.98
C SER A 75 6.50 19.22 12.63
N GLU A 76 7.63 19.08 11.92
CA GLU A 76 7.85 19.66 10.60
C GLU A 76 7.04 18.95 9.49
N TYR A 77 6.74 17.66 9.68
CA TYR A 77 6.04 16.82 8.70
C TYR A 77 4.75 16.22 9.27
N ARG A 78 4.26 16.76 10.40
CA ARG A 78 3.09 16.22 11.08
C ARG A 78 1.85 16.35 10.21
N HIS A 79 1.36 15.23 9.70
CA HIS A 79 0.08 15.13 8.99
C HIS A 79 -0.42 13.69 8.96
N LEU A 80 -1.71 13.58 8.69
CA LEU A 80 -2.37 12.30 8.45
C LEU A 80 -2.34 11.99 6.95
N GLN A 81 -1.93 10.80 6.61
CA GLN A 81 -2.04 10.24 5.27
C GLN A 81 -3.04 9.07 5.32
N ALA A 82 -3.82 8.90 4.30
CA ALA A 82 -4.71 7.77 4.15
C ALA A 82 -4.60 7.17 2.75
N GLY A 83 -4.77 5.88 2.65
CA GLY A 83 -4.79 5.17 1.39
C GLY A 83 -6.00 4.23 1.31
N ILE A 84 -6.55 4.10 0.13
CA ILE A 84 -7.51 3.06 -0.23
C ILE A 84 -7.07 2.40 -1.51
N GLY A 85 -7.13 1.09 -1.56
CA GLY A 85 -6.80 0.33 -2.77
C GLY A 85 -7.68 -0.88 -2.93
N ALA A 86 -7.88 -1.26 -4.18
CA ALA A 86 -8.54 -2.50 -4.54
C ALA A 86 -7.77 -3.19 -5.67
N GLU A 87 -7.73 -4.49 -5.60
CA GLU A 87 -7.15 -5.36 -6.63
C GLU A 87 -8.13 -6.48 -6.95
N TYR A 88 -8.40 -6.68 -8.21
CA TYR A 88 -9.21 -7.79 -8.70
C TYR A 88 -8.35 -8.72 -9.55
N ASN A 89 -8.25 -9.95 -9.11
CA ASN A 89 -7.60 -11.04 -9.82
C ASN A 89 -8.68 -11.83 -10.56
N PHE A 90 -8.53 -12.01 -11.86
CA PHE A 90 -9.48 -12.74 -12.69
C PHE A 90 -8.80 -13.85 -13.49
N LEU A 91 -9.47 -14.98 -13.57
CA LEU A 91 -9.03 -16.17 -14.32
C LEU A 91 -7.61 -16.63 -13.99
N LYS A 92 -7.11 -16.37 -12.78
CA LYS A 92 -5.72 -16.64 -12.33
C LYS A 92 -4.61 -15.91 -13.09
N TYR A 93 -4.93 -15.28 -14.21
CA TYR A 93 -3.93 -14.70 -15.11
C TYR A 93 -3.95 -13.18 -15.13
N GLY A 94 -5.10 -12.57 -15.00
CA GLY A 94 -5.25 -11.14 -15.10
C GLY A 94 -5.37 -10.48 -13.74
N ILE A 95 -4.81 -9.28 -13.62
CA ILE A 95 -4.85 -8.46 -12.42
C ILE A 95 -5.21 -7.05 -12.84
N ILE A 96 -6.20 -6.45 -12.18
CA ILE A 96 -6.53 -5.03 -12.30
C ILE A 96 -6.48 -4.45 -10.90
N ARG A 97 -5.85 -3.29 -10.75
CA ARG A 97 -5.76 -2.62 -9.46
C ARG A 97 -5.97 -1.13 -9.60
N GLY A 98 -6.53 -0.55 -8.56
CA GLY A 98 -6.72 0.88 -8.45
C GLY A 98 -6.58 1.31 -7.01
N GLY A 99 -6.12 2.52 -6.80
CA GLY A 99 -5.98 3.06 -5.46
C GLY A 99 -5.99 4.58 -5.47
N TYR A 100 -6.17 5.13 -4.29
CA TYR A 100 -6.11 6.55 -4.06
C TYR A 100 -5.38 6.85 -2.76
N HIS A 101 -4.45 7.78 -2.83
CA HIS A 101 -3.68 8.28 -1.71
C HIS A 101 -4.13 9.69 -1.36
N PHE A 102 -4.48 9.90 -0.10
CA PHE A 102 -4.80 11.18 0.50
C PHE A 102 -3.57 11.67 1.27
N GLY A 103 -3.01 12.76 0.83
CA GLY A 103 -1.85 13.39 1.46
C GLY A 103 -2.06 14.90 1.61
N ASP A 104 -1.01 15.58 1.98
CA ASP A 104 -0.98 17.03 2.14
C ASP A 104 -0.03 17.63 1.12
N ASN A 105 -0.55 18.43 0.19
CA ASN A 105 0.24 19.08 -0.87
C ASN A 105 1.32 20.01 -0.31
N ASP A 106 1.03 20.68 0.80
CA ASP A 106 1.97 21.62 1.43
C ASP A 106 3.13 20.89 2.13
N LYS A 107 3.00 19.58 2.35
CA LYS A 107 4.00 18.74 3.04
C LYS A 107 4.65 17.70 2.13
N GLY A 108 4.52 17.87 0.83
CA GLY A 108 5.25 17.10 -0.17
C GLY A 108 4.67 15.72 -0.52
N THR A 109 3.48 15.38 0.01
CA THR A 109 2.80 14.11 -0.26
C THR A 109 1.38 14.34 -0.72
N GLY A 110 1.21 15.05 -1.83
CA GLY A 110 -0.10 15.40 -2.38
C GLY A 110 -1.03 14.20 -2.66
N ASN A 111 -2.25 14.51 -3.01
CA ASN A 111 -3.24 13.51 -3.40
C ASN A 111 -2.90 12.93 -4.77
N TYR A 112 -3.02 11.62 -4.91
CA TYR A 112 -2.88 10.97 -6.21
C TYR A 112 -3.68 9.67 -6.28
N GLY A 113 -4.18 9.38 -7.47
CA GLY A 113 -4.76 8.09 -7.81
C GLY A 113 -3.73 7.19 -8.50
N THR A 114 -3.93 5.90 -8.44
CA THR A 114 -3.14 4.92 -9.17
C THR A 114 -4.04 3.94 -9.88
N LEU A 115 -3.67 3.58 -11.10
CA LEU A 115 -4.28 2.49 -11.85
C LEU A 115 -3.19 1.54 -12.28
N GLY A 116 -3.47 0.26 -12.24
CA GLY A 116 -2.53 -0.76 -12.66
C GLY A 116 -3.21 -1.98 -13.25
N CYS A 117 -2.46 -2.68 -14.07
CA CYS A 117 -2.85 -3.99 -14.57
C CYS A 117 -1.65 -4.92 -14.57
N GLY A 118 -1.92 -6.20 -14.50
CA GLY A 118 -0.88 -7.22 -14.53
C GLY A 118 -1.36 -8.48 -15.20
N ILE A 119 -0.41 -9.24 -15.66
CA ILE A 119 -0.61 -10.60 -16.14
C ILE A 119 0.31 -11.54 -15.37
N ASN A 120 -0.21 -12.70 -15.00
CA ASN A 120 0.53 -13.74 -14.34
C ASN A 120 0.39 -15.02 -15.16
N PHE A 121 1.35 -15.25 -16.04
CA PHE A 121 1.36 -16.43 -16.90
C PHE A 121 2.65 -17.20 -16.63
N TRP A 122 2.54 -18.22 -15.81
CA TRP A 122 3.69 -19.00 -15.37
C TRP A 122 4.61 -19.40 -16.54
N PRO A 123 5.92 -19.16 -16.48
CA PRO A 123 6.67 -18.62 -15.34
C PRO A 123 6.82 -17.07 -15.34
N ILE A 124 6.10 -16.34 -16.19
CA ILE A 124 6.27 -14.90 -16.39
C ILE A 124 5.16 -14.13 -15.66
N ARG A 125 5.55 -13.11 -14.94
CA ARG A 125 4.67 -12.07 -14.40
C ARG A 125 5.06 -10.71 -14.96
N ALA A 126 4.10 -9.97 -15.46
CA ALA A 126 4.31 -8.58 -15.88
C ALA A 126 3.26 -7.69 -15.22
N ASP A 127 3.70 -6.55 -14.73
CA ASP A 127 2.89 -5.55 -14.04
C ASP A 127 3.15 -4.17 -14.63
N PHE A 128 2.09 -3.41 -14.86
CA PHE A 128 2.15 -2.01 -15.25
C PHE A 128 1.31 -1.18 -14.29
N SER A 129 1.79 -0.01 -13.91
CA SER A 129 1.03 0.95 -13.13
C SER A 129 1.29 2.38 -13.59
N TYR A 130 0.28 3.23 -13.41
CA TYR A 130 0.31 4.64 -13.74
C TYR A 130 -0.28 5.46 -12.59
N ALA A 131 0.41 6.54 -12.21
CA ALA A 131 -0.05 7.48 -11.19
C ALA A 131 -0.77 8.66 -11.84
N LEU A 132 -1.98 8.92 -11.38
CA LEU A 132 -2.84 10.04 -11.74
C LEU A 132 -2.75 11.09 -10.62
N ALA A 133 -1.96 12.10 -10.84
CA ALA A 133 -1.72 13.14 -9.86
C ALA A 133 -1.73 14.54 -10.52
N ASP A 134 -2.03 15.56 -9.73
CA ASP A 134 -1.93 16.95 -10.15
C ASP A 134 -0.49 17.34 -10.49
N LYS A 135 -0.32 18.43 -11.25
CA LYS A 135 1.00 18.87 -11.72
C LYS A 135 1.96 19.22 -10.58
N ASP A 136 1.43 19.63 -9.45
CA ASP A 136 2.20 20.01 -8.26
C ASP A 136 2.55 18.82 -7.37
N CYS A 137 2.03 17.63 -7.68
CA CYS A 137 2.36 16.42 -6.97
C CYS A 137 3.60 15.75 -7.55
N PHE A 138 4.50 15.33 -6.69
CA PHE A 138 5.70 14.56 -7.02
C PHE A 138 5.42 13.32 -7.89
N MET A 139 4.24 12.69 -7.75
CA MET A 139 3.84 11.51 -8.51
C MET A 139 3.25 11.82 -9.90
N HIS A 140 3.26 13.10 -10.35
CA HIS A 140 2.71 13.49 -11.64
C HIS A 140 3.37 12.74 -12.80
N LYS A 141 2.55 12.11 -13.66
CA LYS A 141 2.99 11.33 -14.84
C LYS A 141 4.00 10.19 -14.53
N THR A 142 3.96 9.65 -13.34
CA THR A 142 4.82 8.52 -12.99
C THR A 142 4.19 7.21 -13.48
N TRP A 143 4.99 6.40 -14.13
CA TRP A 143 4.60 5.04 -14.53
C TRP A 143 5.68 4.04 -14.11
N GLN A 144 5.25 2.82 -13.91
CA GLN A 144 6.14 1.73 -13.53
C GLN A 144 5.80 0.48 -14.33
N LEU A 145 6.82 -0.19 -14.82
CA LEU A 145 6.74 -1.50 -15.46
C LEU A 145 7.59 -2.47 -14.66
N GLY A 146 6.99 -3.60 -14.29
CA GLY A 146 7.67 -4.70 -13.61
C GLY A 146 7.58 -5.98 -14.43
N ILE A 147 8.67 -6.72 -14.52
CA ILE A 147 8.69 -8.05 -15.13
C ILE A 147 9.40 -8.97 -14.14
N GLY A 148 8.79 -10.11 -13.86
CA GLY A 148 9.33 -11.12 -12.95
C GLY A 148 9.22 -12.51 -13.54
N ILE A 149 10.10 -13.39 -13.08
CA ILE A 149 10.06 -14.83 -13.39
C ILE A 149 9.84 -15.57 -12.08
N VAL A 150 8.85 -16.46 -12.07
CA VAL A 150 8.50 -17.31 -10.92
C VAL A 150 8.92 -18.73 -11.27
N PHE A 151 9.75 -19.34 -10.44
CA PHE A 151 10.28 -20.69 -10.62
C PHE A 151 10.13 -21.52 -9.36
#